data_d88a6b6c2ac064098e02aeb54d152491
#
_entry.id   d88a6b6c2ac064098e02aeb54d152491
#
_cell.length_a   1.000
_cell.length_b   1.000
_cell.length_c   1.000
_cell.angle_alpha   90.00
_cell.angle_beta   90.00
_cell.angle_gamma   90.00
#
_symmetry.space_group_name_H-M   'P 1'
#
loop_
_entity.id
_entity.type
_entity.pdbx_description
1 polymer ?
#
loop_
_entity_poly.entity_id
_entity_poly.type
_entity_poly.pdbx_seq_one_letter_code
_entity_poly.pdbx_strand_id
1 'polypeptide(L)' 'MKKKILILDDKETIAKVLSIYLMSDYDVIWLPDGLQGVKWLQAGNTPDLIISDIRMPGMRGDDFLEWIKQNEL' A
#
# COMPACT_ATOMS: atom_id res chain seq x y z
N MET A 1 9.66 13.86 -11.49
CA MET A 1 8.75 12.69 -11.32
C MET A 1 8.20 12.66 -9.92
N LYS A 2 6.92 12.38 -9.77
CA LYS A 2 6.33 12.22 -8.47
C LYS A 2 6.76 10.89 -7.84
N LYS A 3 7.00 10.91 -6.54
CA LYS A 3 7.22 9.67 -5.79
C LYS A 3 5.92 8.91 -5.63
N LYS A 4 6.02 7.60 -5.50
CA LYS A 4 4.89 6.70 -5.48
C LYS A 4 4.60 6.22 -4.06
N ILE A 5 3.34 6.36 -3.63
CA ILE A 5 2.88 5.91 -2.32
C ILE A 5 1.85 4.82 -2.50
N LEU A 6 2.07 3.67 -1.87
CA LEU A 6 1.10 2.59 -1.81
C LEU A 6 0.34 2.68 -0.49
N ILE A 7 -0.99 2.73 -0.57
CA ILE A 7 -1.86 2.72 0.60
C ILE A 7 -2.59 1.39 0.65
N LEU A 8 -2.45 0.67 1.76
CA LEU A 8 -3.16 -0.57 2.02
C LEU A 8 -4.13 -0.34 3.16
N ASP A 9 -5.42 -0.29 2.84
CA ASP A 9 -6.47 -0.04 3.82
C ASP A 9 -7.79 -0.60 3.27
N ASP A 10 -8.49 -1.41 4.06
CA ASP A 10 -9.78 -1.96 3.67
C ASP A 10 -10.92 -0.93 3.78
N LYS A 11 -10.64 0.22 4.39
CA LYS A 11 -11.63 1.30 4.53
C LYS A 11 -11.47 2.31 3.41
N GLU A 12 -12.32 2.21 2.41
CA GLU A 12 -12.27 3.08 1.23
C GLU A 12 -12.33 4.57 1.59
N THR A 13 -13.14 4.94 2.56
CA THR A 13 -13.28 6.34 2.97
C THR A 13 -11.96 6.93 3.44
N ILE A 14 -11.23 6.20 4.27
CA ILE A 14 -9.93 6.65 4.78
C ILE A 14 -8.91 6.72 3.65
N ALA A 15 -8.88 5.72 2.79
CA ALA A 15 -8.00 5.70 1.64
C ALA A 15 -8.25 6.88 0.70
N LYS A 16 -9.52 7.21 0.46
CA LYS A 16 -9.90 8.36 -0.36
C LYS A 16 -9.42 9.68 0.24
N VAL A 17 -9.61 9.87 1.55
CA VAL A 17 -9.18 11.11 2.21
C VAL A 17 -7.66 11.26 2.09
N LEU A 18 -6.92 10.21 2.36
CA LEU A 18 -5.46 10.23 2.24
C LEU A 18 -5.03 10.49 0.79
N SER A 19 -5.69 9.84 -0.16
CA SER A 19 -5.37 10.01 -1.59
C SER A 19 -5.58 11.44 -2.05
N ILE A 20 -6.70 12.05 -1.68
CA ILE A 20 -7.00 13.44 -2.03
C ILE A 20 -5.93 14.38 -1.46
N TYR A 21 -5.52 14.13 -0.22
CA TYR A 21 -4.54 14.95 0.46
C TYR A 21 -3.15 14.86 -0.19
N LEU A 22 -2.79 13.69 -0.70
CA LEU A 22 -1.44 13.41 -1.19
C LEU A 22 -1.29 13.51 -2.71
N MET A 23 -2.38 13.46 -3.46
CA MET A 23 -2.32 13.30 -4.92
C MET A 23 -1.69 14.47 -5.66
N SER A 24 -1.64 15.66 -5.07
CA SER A 24 -1.00 16.79 -5.73
C SER A 24 0.52 16.67 -5.78
N ASP A 25 1.12 15.96 -4.80
CA ASP A 25 2.57 15.84 -4.67
C ASP A 25 3.09 14.44 -4.97
N TYR A 26 2.22 13.43 -4.94
CA TYR A 26 2.61 12.03 -5.04
C TYR A 26 1.69 11.26 -5.99
N ASP A 27 2.23 10.19 -6.57
CA ASP A 27 1.41 9.18 -7.25
C ASP A 27 0.90 8.21 -6.19
N VAL A 28 -0.40 8.18 -5.97
CA VAL A 28 -1.00 7.37 -4.91
C VAL A 28 -1.71 6.17 -5.50
N ILE A 29 -1.39 5.00 -5.01
CA ILE A 29 -2.05 3.74 -5.35
C ILE A 29 -2.71 3.21 -4.08
N TRP A 30 -4.00 2.94 -4.15
CA TRP A 30 -4.75 2.33 -3.06
C TRP A 30 -5.15 0.91 -3.41
N LEU A 31 -4.87 -0.01 -2.48
CA LEU A 31 -5.30 -1.40 -2.56
C LEU A 31 -5.98 -1.76 -1.25
N PRO A 32 -7.05 -2.58 -1.30
CA PRO A 32 -7.86 -2.82 -0.10
C PRO A 32 -7.28 -3.82 0.89
N ASP A 33 -6.28 -4.61 0.51
CA ASP A 33 -5.73 -5.64 1.39
C ASP A 33 -4.28 -5.97 1.05
N GLY A 34 -3.62 -6.68 1.98
CA GLY A 34 -2.22 -7.03 1.83
C GLY A 34 -1.94 -8.04 0.70
N LEU A 35 -2.89 -8.92 0.39
CA LEU A 35 -2.71 -9.87 -0.70
C LEU A 35 -2.62 -9.16 -2.04
N GLN A 36 -3.45 -8.15 -2.26
CA GLN A 36 -3.37 -7.33 -3.46
C GLN A 36 -2.08 -6.51 -3.49
N GLY A 37 -1.63 -6.06 -2.32
CA GLY A 37 -0.35 -5.38 -2.19
C GLY A 37 0.82 -6.26 -2.63
N VAL A 38 0.82 -7.52 -2.18
CA VAL A 38 1.84 -8.50 -2.59
C VAL A 38 1.83 -8.71 -4.11
N LYS A 39 0.65 -8.90 -4.69
CA LYS A 39 0.53 -9.08 -6.14
C LYS A 39 1.05 -7.87 -6.91
N TRP A 40 0.74 -6.68 -6.43
CA TRP A 40 1.19 -5.43 -7.06
C TRP A 40 2.71 -5.31 -7.03
N LEU A 41 3.33 -5.66 -5.91
CA LEU A 41 4.80 -5.65 -5.78
C LEU A 41 5.44 -6.74 -6.63
N GLN A 42 4.84 -7.93 -6.68
CA GLN A 42 5.35 -9.03 -7.51
C GLN A 42 5.28 -8.72 -8.99
N ALA A 43 4.38 -7.85 -9.40
CA ALA A 43 4.29 -7.40 -10.79
C ALA A 43 5.42 -6.45 -11.21
N GLY A 44 6.32 -6.09 -10.27
CA GLY A 44 7.47 -5.25 -10.56
C GLY A 44 7.30 -3.79 -10.16
N ASN A 45 6.21 -3.45 -9.49
CA ASN A 45 6.00 -2.07 -9.02
C ASN A 45 6.83 -1.79 -7.77
N THR A 46 7.39 -0.59 -7.69
CA THR A 46 8.27 -0.21 -6.58
C THR A 46 7.77 1.11 -5.97
N PRO A 47 7.09 1.06 -4.83
CA PRO A 47 6.68 2.28 -4.14
C PRO A 47 7.84 2.90 -3.39
N ASP A 48 7.80 4.21 -3.21
CA ASP A 48 8.77 4.92 -2.37
C ASP A 48 8.36 4.88 -0.90
N LEU A 49 7.05 4.75 -0.63
CA LEU A 49 6.51 4.68 0.72
C LEU A 49 5.28 3.78 0.71
N ILE A 50 5.11 3.02 1.79
CA ILE A 50 3.93 2.19 2.01
C ILE A 50 3.27 2.63 3.30
N ILE A 51 1.98 2.96 3.21
CA ILE A 51 1.13 3.22 4.36
C ILE A 51 0.15 2.06 4.47
N SER A 52 0.21 1.31 5.57
CA SER A 52 -0.59 0.09 5.72
C SER A 52 -1.37 0.10 7.02
N ASP A 53 -2.66 -0.23 6.94
CA ASP A 53 -3.46 -0.56 8.11
C ASP A 53 -3.02 -1.94 8.62
N ILE A 54 -3.12 -2.14 9.94
CA ILE A 54 -2.74 -3.42 10.57
C ILE A 54 -3.84 -4.45 10.39
N ARG A 55 -5.11 -4.02 10.47
CA ARG A 55 -6.26 -4.92 10.40
C ARG A 55 -6.88 -4.90 9.01
N MET A 56 -6.51 -5.87 8.20
CA MET A 56 -7.05 -6.03 6.85
C MET A 56 -7.49 -7.47 6.63
N PRO A 57 -8.56 -7.70 5.85
CA PRO A 57 -8.93 -9.07 5.50
C PRO A 57 -7.85 -9.72 4.63
N GLY A 58 -7.67 -11.01 4.78
CA GLY A 58 -6.71 -11.80 4.02
C GLY A 58 -5.30 -11.77 4.60
N MET A 59 -4.64 -10.64 4.58
CA MET A 59 -3.29 -10.48 5.12
C MET A 59 -3.23 -9.22 5.96
N ARG A 60 -2.81 -9.35 7.21
CA ARG A 60 -2.65 -8.21 8.11
C ARG A 60 -1.46 -7.36 7.71
N GLY A 61 -1.49 -6.08 8.12
CA GLY A 61 -0.40 -5.15 7.83
C GLY A 61 0.96 -5.60 8.37
N ASP A 62 0.98 -6.21 9.57
CA ASP A 62 2.21 -6.75 10.15
C ASP A 62 2.72 -7.96 9.35
N ASP A 63 1.85 -8.83 8.86
CA ASP A 63 2.22 -9.94 7.98
C ASP A 63 2.75 -9.43 6.64
N PHE A 64 2.16 -8.37 6.11
CA PHE A 64 2.60 -7.74 4.87
C PHE A 64 4.02 -7.17 5.03
N LEU A 65 4.29 -6.50 6.15
CA LEU A 65 5.63 -5.97 6.44
C LEU A 65 6.67 -7.09 6.55
N GLU A 66 6.29 -8.20 7.18
CA GLU A 66 7.17 -9.37 7.28
C GLU A 66 7.47 -9.94 5.89
N TRP A 67 6.46 -10.02 5.03
CA TRP A 67 6.65 -10.48 3.65
C TRP A 67 7.62 -9.58 2.90
N ILE A 68 7.51 -8.26 3.06
CA ILE A 68 8.43 -7.31 2.41
C ILE A 68 9.87 -7.56 2.87
N LYS A 69 10.08 -7.76 4.17
CA LYS A 69 11.39 -8.03 4.72
C LYS A 69 12.00 -9.31 4.14
N GLN A 70 11.20 -10.37 4.08
CA GLN A 70 11.66 -11.67 3.58
C GLN A 70 12.01 -11.63 2.10
N ASN A 71 11.40 -10.75 1.34
CA ASN A 71 11.62 -10.62 -0.11
C ASN A 71 12.55 -9.47 -0.49
N GLU A 72 13.14 -8.81 0.50
CA GLU A 72 14.12 -7.74 0.32
C GLU A 72 13.63 -6.59 -0.59
N LEU A 73 12.37 -6.19 -0.39
CA LEU A 73 11.77 -5.11 -1.17
C LEU A 73 11.90 -3.75 -0.49
#